data_d909bb53f048cef0cfa671ed95b085c1
#
_entry.id   d909bb53f048cef0cfa671ed95b085c1
#
_cell.length_a   1.000
_cell.length_b   1.000
_cell.length_c   1.000
_cell.angle_alpha   90.00
_cell.angle_beta   90.00
_cell.angle_gamma   90.00
#
_symmetry.space_group_name_H-M   'P 1'
#
loop_
_entity.id
_entity.type
_entity.pdbx_description
1 polymer ?
#
loop_
_entity_poly.entity_id
_entity_poly.type
_entity_poly.pdbx_seq_one_letter_code
_entity_poly.pdbx_strand_id
1 'polypeptide(L)'
;MTSRMAGWIFLVALLLVPLAAQADPKDKDKFPFLEATVDKLQAEMAAGRLTSEKLTRAYIQRIKELDQGDADSLGVNALIEINPDAIAIAKQMDDKRRKGQVLGPLHGIPVLLKANIDTGDKMQTTAGSLGLQGTPAEIDSTVAANLRAGGAVILGKTNLSEWANFRSFESVSGWSAVGGQTHNPYGLDRNPCGSSSGSGAAESANFATLSFGTETDGSIVCPANASGVVGIKPTVGLTSRAGVVPISHTQDTVGPHGRTVKDAAIALGVIQSRTFDGRDAATGGVPLGWQGVHPRPTNIPSDYTQFLNPHALQGARLGLVRTAIFFNLNPVPAGFLPTPAPVVKAFDDVVAALKAAGATVIDLDAAGFTGFAGGGASGELLVLEFDFRADVQQYFATRVGVPLAGGTLQTGIDFNNNNADAEMPFFNQDIWLQTASLAPGPDDAQPVFGGTTYNQALAADQAFTQGGIDAALAQFNLDAVIAPTDNPAWSTDLLYGDHFVFGSSSLGAAGGYPYVQVPATNVYGIPMGLTFFGTAFSEPTLIKLASGFEAFTHERAKNPPKLTPTIPDDHIAGEPLKIPRGNSGKTEKPEGWRPHHM
;
A
#
# COMPACT_ATOMS: atom_id res chain seq x y z
N MET A 1 88.67 -24.04 -11.43
CA MET A 1 88.62 -22.74 -10.74
C MET A 1 87.30 -22.12 -11.12
N THR A 2 86.28 -22.33 -10.29
CA THR A 2 84.85 -21.92 -10.57
C THR A 2 84.39 -21.00 -9.46
N SER A 3 84.15 -19.74 -9.83
CA SER A 3 83.58 -18.72 -8.95
C SER A 3 82.04 -18.79 -9.03
N ARG A 4 81.41 -19.02 -7.87
CA ARG A 4 79.92 -18.93 -7.69
C ARG A 4 79.54 -17.50 -7.32
N MET A 5 78.79 -16.83 -8.14
CA MET A 5 78.05 -15.58 -7.77
C MET A 5 76.69 -15.95 -7.19
N ALA A 6 76.46 -15.58 -5.95
CA ALA A 6 75.13 -15.64 -5.30
C ALA A 6 74.38 -14.37 -5.59
N GLY A 7 73.23 -14.51 -6.31
CA GLY A 7 72.32 -13.41 -6.52
C GLY A 7 71.32 -13.29 -5.35
N TRP A 8 71.20 -12.08 -4.78
CA TRP A 8 70.21 -11.72 -3.79
C TRP A 8 68.95 -11.22 -4.50
N ILE A 9 67.83 -11.93 -4.34
CA ILE A 9 66.54 -11.48 -4.80
C ILE A 9 65.91 -10.67 -3.65
N PHE A 10 65.78 -9.36 -3.86
CA PHE A 10 64.96 -8.49 -3.00
C PHE A 10 63.51 -8.66 -3.36
N LEU A 11 62.73 -9.26 -2.45
CA LEU A 11 61.28 -9.31 -2.54
C LEU A 11 60.73 -7.97 -2.03
N VAL A 12 60.31 -7.09 -2.94
CA VAL A 12 59.56 -5.87 -2.58
C VAL A 12 58.11 -6.27 -2.35
N ALA A 13 57.70 -6.37 -1.10
CA ALA A 13 56.29 -6.49 -0.72
C ALA A 13 55.59 -5.14 -0.95
N LEU A 14 54.81 -5.03 -2.03
CA LEU A 14 53.87 -3.92 -2.23
C LEU A 14 52.74 -4.06 -1.19
N LEU A 15 52.78 -3.24 -0.15
CA LEU A 15 51.67 -3.00 0.74
C LEU A 15 50.61 -2.23 -0.06
N LEU A 16 49.58 -2.93 -0.55
CA LEU A 16 48.35 -2.33 -1.02
C LEU A 16 47.60 -1.73 0.19
N VAL A 17 47.87 -0.45 0.46
CA VAL A 17 47.02 0.36 1.32
C VAL A 17 45.71 0.59 0.52
N PRO A 18 44.54 0.18 1.03
CA PRO A 18 43.31 0.56 0.35
C PRO A 18 43.21 2.08 0.37
N LEU A 19 43.21 2.69 -0.82
CA LEU A 19 42.82 4.10 -0.98
C LEU A 19 41.41 4.21 -0.41
N ALA A 20 41.28 4.79 0.77
CA ALA A 20 40.01 5.29 1.23
C ALA A 20 39.55 6.31 0.15
N ALA A 21 38.49 5.95 -0.58
CA ALA A 21 37.89 6.87 -1.53
C ALA A 21 37.55 8.14 -0.74
N GLN A 22 38.21 9.22 -1.03
CA GLN A 22 37.82 10.55 -0.55
C GLN A 22 36.44 10.80 -1.10
N ALA A 23 35.44 10.90 -0.20
CA ALA A 23 34.10 11.27 -0.56
C ALA A 23 34.14 12.63 -1.29
N ASP A 24 33.52 12.67 -2.47
CA ASP A 24 33.33 13.89 -3.24
C ASP A 24 32.65 14.94 -2.32
N PRO A 25 33.10 16.20 -2.28
CA PRO A 25 32.44 17.26 -1.49
C PRO A 25 30.95 17.44 -1.80
N LYS A 26 30.46 17.00 -2.97
CA LYS A 26 29.04 16.94 -3.35
C LYS A 26 28.26 15.80 -2.66
N ASP A 27 28.91 14.86 -1.99
CA ASP A 27 28.27 13.75 -1.29
C ASP A 27 27.81 14.09 0.14
N LYS A 28 28.02 15.32 0.61
CA LYS A 28 27.60 15.75 1.97
C LYS A 28 26.10 15.85 2.15
N ASP A 29 25.31 15.92 1.07
CA ASP A 29 23.86 16.12 1.08
C ASP A 29 23.04 14.84 0.82
N LYS A 30 23.69 13.67 0.69
CA LYS A 30 22.97 12.42 0.45
C LYS A 30 22.45 11.82 1.75
N PHE A 31 21.13 11.55 1.78
CA PHE A 31 20.49 10.84 2.89
C PHE A 31 21.18 9.49 3.13
N PRO A 32 21.77 9.25 4.33
CA PRO A 32 22.68 8.12 4.54
C PRO A 32 21.99 6.75 4.56
N PHE A 33 20.64 6.75 4.64
CA PHE A 33 19.82 5.54 4.73
C PHE A 33 18.96 5.34 3.47
N LEU A 34 19.33 5.97 2.36
CA LEU A 34 18.63 5.79 1.08
C LEU A 34 18.65 4.31 0.69
N GLU A 35 17.46 3.76 0.37
CA GLU A 35 17.24 2.34 0.01
C GLU A 35 17.81 1.35 1.07
N ALA A 36 17.91 1.77 2.35
CA ALA A 36 18.39 0.90 3.39
C ALA A 36 17.32 -0.15 3.77
N THR A 37 17.69 -1.43 3.69
CA THR A 37 16.85 -2.55 4.07
C THR A 37 16.83 -2.78 5.58
N VAL A 38 15.79 -3.46 6.08
CA VAL A 38 15.69 -3.87 7.50
C VAL A 38 16.95 -4.61 7.94
N ASP A 39 17.43 -5.58 7.15
CA ASP A 39 18.63 -6.36 7.48
C ASP A 39 19.88 -5.50 7.63
N LYS A 40 20.09 -4.57 6.69
CA LYS A 40 21.23 -3.65 6.74
C LYS A 40 21.19 -2.79 8.01
N LEU A 41 20.02 -2.22 8.30
CA LEU A 41 19.83 -1.38 9.49
C LEU A 41 20.00 -2.19 10.78
N GLN A 42 19.47 -3.40 10.86
CA GLN A 42 19.65 -4.28 12.01
C GLN A 42 21.12 -4.69 12.20
N ALA A 43 21.85 -5.00 11.12
CA ALA A 43 23.27 -5.31 11.18
C ALA A 43 24.10 -4.13 11.70
N GLU A 44 23.80 -2.90 11.24
CA GLU A 44 24.48 -1.69 11.72
C GLU A 44 24.18 -1.40 13.21
N MET A 45 22.92 -1.63 13.65
CA MET A 45 22.55 -1.49 15.05
C MET A 45 23.17 -2.57 15.93
N ALA A 46 23.23 -3.82 15.47
CA ALA A 46 23.86 -4.92 16.19
C ALA A 46 25.37 -4.70 16.36
N ALA A 47 26.00 -4.08 15.37
CA ALA A 47 27.44 -3.73 15.41
C ALA A 47 27.73 -2.44 16.20
N GLY A 48 26.70 -1.76 16.74
CA GLY A 48 26.84 -0.51 17.48
C GLY A 48 27.22 0.71 16.63
N ARG A 49 27.18 0.62 15.30
CA ARG A 49 27.46 1.74 14.38
C ARG A 49 26.26 2.64 14.15
N LEU A 50 25.07 2.15 14.40
CA LEU A 50 23.81 2.86 14.28
C LEU A 50 23.00 2.72 15.58
N THR A 51 22.21 3.74 15.93
CA THR A 51 21.20 3.68 16.97
C THR A 51 19.83 3.93 16.36
N SER A 52 18.78 3.39 16.98
CA SER A 52 17.39 3.66 16.62
C SER A 52 17.07 5.16 16.69
N GLU A 53 17.59 5.85 17.73
CA GLU A 53 17.45 7.31 17.85
C GLU A 53 18.04 8.04 16.65
N LYS A 54 19.28 7.71 16.23
CA LYS A 54 19.95 8.34 15.09
C LYS A 54 19.17 8.11 13.79
N LEU A 55 18.69 6.89 13.57
CA LEU A 55 17.89 6.52 12.41
C LEU A 55 16.56 7.29 12.39
N THR A 56 15.84 7.31 13.51
CA THR A 56 14.55 8.01 13.65
C THR A 56 14.70 9.51 13.38
N ARG A 57 15.74 10.15 13.94
CA ARG A 57 16.03 11.57 13.67
C ARG A 57 16.32 11.84 12.20
N ALA A 58 17.06 10.95 11.53
CA ALA A 58 17.39 11.12 10.12
C ALA A 58 16.13 11.04 9.24
N TYR A 59 15.22 10.10 9.51
CA TYR A 59 13.94 10.03 8.79
C TYR A 59 13.05 11.25 9.06
N ILE A 60 12.94 11.71 10.32
CA ILE A 60 12.19 12.95 10.65
C ILE A 60 12.77 14.15 9.89
N GLN A 61 14.09 14.25 9.80
CA GLN A 61 14.73 15.35 9.07
C GLN A 61 14.40 15.27 7.57
N ARG A 62 14.49 14.07 6.96
CA ARG A 62 14.15 13.86 5.56
C ARG A 62 12.68 14.18 5.26
N ILE A 63 11.76 13.80 6.14
CA ILE A 63 10.34 14.16 6.03
C ILE A 63 10.18 15.68 6.03
N LYS A 64 10.83 16.38 6.94
CA LYS A 64 10.76 17.86 7.00
C LYS A 64 11.29 18.54 5.74
N GLU A 65 12.29 17.96 5.10
CA GLU A 65 12.92 18.51 3.91
C GLU A 65 12.11 18.27 2.63
N LEU A 66 11.41 17.12 2.52
CA LEU A 66 10.86 16.67 1.26
C LEU A 66 9.33 16.46 1.27
N ASP A 67 8.71 16.35 2.45
CA ASP A 67 7.29 16.02 2.52
C ASP A 67 6.39 17.23 2.36
N GLN A 68 6.77 18.38 2.95
CA GLN A 68 5.91 19.54 3.00
C GLN A 68 5.99 20.46 1.77
N GLY A 69 7.08 20.37 1.00
CA GLY A 69 7.38 21.35 -0.05
C GLY A 69 7.66 22.75 0.53
N ASP A 70 7.90 23.68 -0.35
CA ASP A 70 8.07 25.12 -0.03
C ASP A 70 7.31 26.00 -1.05
N ALA A 71 7.59 27.31 -1.06
CA ALA A 71 6.90 28.23 -1.96
C ALA A 71 7.17 27.94 -3.45
N ASP A 72 8.31 27.30 -3.74
CA ASP A 72 8.82 27.10 -5.09
C ASP A 72 8.78 25.62 -5.53
N SER A 73 8.42 24.68 -4.62
CA SER A 73 8.41 23.25 -4.94
C SER A 73 7.27 22.48 -4.24
N LEU A 74 6.67 21.53 -4.98
CA LEU A 74 5.75 20.57 -4.40
C LEU A 74 6.52 19.59 -3.50
N GLY A 75 6.00 19.36 -2.27
CA GLY A 75 6.44 18.24 -1.44
C GLY A 75 5.71 16.96 -1.81
N VAL A 76 6.12 15.84 -1.22
CA VAL A 76 5.41 14.56 -1.39
C VAL A 76 4.05 14.58 -0.68
N ASN A 77 3.95 15.29 0.44
CA ASN A 77 2.75 15.41 1.28
C ASN A 77 2.16 14.04 1.66
N ALA A 78 3.05 13.12 2.01
CA ALA A 78 2.68 11.74 2.33
C ALA A 78 2.25 11.55 3.79
N LEU A 79 2.56 12.51 4.70
CA LEU A 79 2.27 12.39 6.12
C LEU A 79 1.22 13.43 6.57
N ILE A 80 0.29 12.95 7.40
CA ILE A 80 -0.61 13.83 8.18
C ILE A 80 0.06 14.25 9.48
N GLU A 81 0.74 13.31 10.16
CA GLU A 81 1.25 13.54 11.50
C GLU A 81 2.53 12.76 11.78
N ILE A 82 3.48 13.38 12.48
CA ILE A 82 4.67 12.72 13.03
C ILE A 82 4.43 12.46 14.52
N ASN A 83 4.74 11.25 14.98
CA ASN A 83 4.62 10.86 16.37
C ASN A 83 5.52 11.73 17.26
N PRO A 84 4.96 12.54 18.17
CA PRO A 84 5.75 13.40 19.04
C PRO A 84 6.68 12.62 19.97
N ASP A 85 6.38 11.36 20.25
CA ASP A 85 7.16 10.51 21.15
C ASP A 85 8.14 9.57 20.41
N ALA A 86 8.21 9.63 19.06
CA ALA A 86 9.03 8.70 18.25
C ALA A 86 10.51 8.64 18.70
N ILE A 87 11.12 9.80 18.99
CA ILE A 87 12.52 9.86 19.43
C ILE A 87 12.69 9.23 20.83
N ALA A 88 11.74 9.45 21.74
CA ALA A 88 11.78 8.85 23.08
C ALA A 88 11.62 7.33 23.01
N ILE A 89 10.72 6.84 22.16
CA ILE A 89 10.52 5.40 21.90
C ILE A 89 11.79 4.80 21.29
N ALA A 90 12.41 5.45 20.30
CA ALA A 90 13.64 4.99 19.70
C ALA A 90 14.79 4.83 20.72
N LYS A 91 14.94 5.80 21.64
CA LYS A 91 15.91 5.70 22.76
C LYS A 91 15.61 4.51 23.67
N GLN A 92 14.34 4.24 23.96
CA GLN A 92 13.96 3.06 24.75
C GLN A 92 14.35 1.76 24.05
N MET A 93 14.23 1.70 22.70
CA MET A 93 14.68 0.53 21.93
C MET A 93 16.19 0.38 21.97
N ASP A 94 16.95 1.48 21.89
CA ASP A 94 18.41 1.45 22.05
C ASP A 94 18.81 0.95 23.45
N ASP A 95 18.10 1.38 24.51
CA ASP A 95 18.33 0.93 25.89
C ASP A 95 18.06 -0.57 26.06
N LYS A 96 16.95 -1.06 25.47
CA LYS A 96 16.64 -2.50 25.46
C LYS A 96 17.71 -3.30 24.72
N ARG A 97 18.16 -2.84 23.56
CA ARG A 97 19.22 -3.50 22.78
C ARG A 97 20.53 -3.59 23.56
N ARG A 98 20.93 -2.50 24.25
CA ARG A 98 22.15 -2.52 25.10
C ARG A 98 22.06 -3.53 26.25
N LYS A 99 20.85 -3.85 26.70
CA LYS A 99 20.58 -4.88 27.73
C LYS A 99 20.41 -6.28 27.13
N GLY A 100 20.64 -6.48 25.83
CA GLY A 100 20.42 -7.75 25.13
C GLY A 100 18.96 -8.11 24.86
N GLN A 101 18.02 -7.17 25.06
CA GLN A 101 16.59 -7.36 24.92
C GLN A 101 16.10 -6.91 23.53
N VAL A 102 16.46 -7.64 22.49
CA VAL A 102 15.94 -7.43 21.13
C VAL A 102 14.58 -8.11 21.00
N LEU A 103 13.53 -7.35 20.69
CA LEU A 103 12.14 -7.82 20.72
C LEU A 103 11.71 -8.56 19.45
N GLY A 104 12.32 -8.26 18.31
CA GLY A 104 11.97 -8.87 17.03
C GLY A 104 12.76 -8.26 15.86
N PRO A 105 12.45 -8.67 14.61
CA PRO A 105 13.18 -8.19 13.44
C PRO A 105 13.01 -6.70 13.17
N LEU A 106 11.94 -6.07 13.68
CA LEU A 106 11.71 -4.63 13.56
C LEU A 106 12.16 -3.83 14.80
N HIS A 107 12.93 -4.42 15.71
CA HIS A 107 13.36 -3.74 16.94
C HIS A 107 14.19 -2.47 16.63
N GLY A 108 13.63 -1.31 16.97
CA GLY A 108 14.24 0.00 16.74
C GLY A 108 14.11 0.52 15.30
N ILE A 109 13.35 -0.15 14.44
CA ILE A 109 13.10 0.26 13.06
C ILE A 109 11.91 1.23 13.00
N PRO A 110 12.09 2.44 12.41
CA PRO A 110 10.99 3.37 12.18
C PRO A 110 10.05 2.88 11.08
N VAL A 111 8.74 2.93 11.37
CA VAL A 111 7.66 2.52 10.45
C VAL A 111 6.54 3.55 10.44
N LEU A 112 5.77 3.61 9.35
CA LEU A 112 4.62 4.50 9.18
C LEU A 112 3.33 3.71 9.05
N LEU A 113 2.24 4.25 9.61
CA LEU A 113 0.91 3.66 9.52
C LEU A 113 -0.05 4.60 8.78
N LYS A 114 -0.89 4.04 7.91
CA LYS A 114 -2.00 4.79 7.29
C LYS A 114 -2.91 5.38 8.38
N ALA A 115 -3.40 6.60 8.16
CA ALA A 115 -4.15 7.33 9.19
C ALA A 115 -5.57 6.81 9.43
N ASN A 116 -5.90 5.63 8.94
CA ASN A 116 -7.10 4.87 9.31
C ASN A 116 -6.80 3.68 10.24
N ILE A 117 -5.56 3.52 10.72
CA ILE A 117 -5.13 2.46 11.64
C ILE A 117 -4.93 3.07 13.02
N ASP A 118 -5.68 2.62 14.03
CA ASP A 118 -5.63 3.14 15.39
C ASP A 118 -4.28 2.93 16.07
N THR A 119 -3.86 3.98 16.81
CA THR A 119 -2.74 3.93 17.73
C THR A 119 -3.17 4.53 19.06
N GLY A 120 -3.01 3.78 20.16
CA GLY A 120 -3.31 4.20 21.53
C GLY A 120 -2.20 5.10 22.09
N ASP A 121 -1.91 6.20 21.38
CA ASP A 121 -0.91 7.21 21.74
C ASP A 121 -1.42 8.62 21.45
N LYS A 122 -0.55 9.59 21.21
CA LYS A 122 -0.94 10.98 20.99
C LYS A 122 -1.35 11.27 19.52
N MET A 123 -1.15 10.32 18.61
CA MET A 123 -1.51 10.51 17.22
C MET A 123 -2.99 10.23 16.95
N GLN A 124 -3.55 10.96 16.01
CA GLN A 124 -4.96 10.82 15.64
C GLN A 124 -5.16 9.77 14.56
N THR A 125 -6.35 9.17 14.56
CA THR A 125 -6.82 8.29 13.47
C THR A 125 -8.03 8.96 12.83
N THR A 126 -7.80 9.61 11.70
CA THR A 126 -8.78 10.51 11.10
C THR A 126 -9.47 9.94 9.85
N ALA A 127 -8.94 8.86 9.26
CA ALA A 127 -9.31 8.43 7.90
C ALA A 127 -9.31 9.59 6.88
N GLY A 128 -8.54 10.65 7.15
CA GLY A 128 -8.46 11.85 6.33
C GLY A 128 -9.57 12.89 6.54
N SER A 129 -10.59 12.59 7.35
CA SER A 129 -11.75 13.46 7.59
C SER A 129 -11.62 14.26 8.89
N LEU A 130 -12.09 15.50 8.89
CA LEU A 130 -12.24 16.34 10.07
C LEU A 130 -13.27 15.75 11.05
N GLY A 131 -14.18 14.91 10.58
CA GLY A 131 -15.18 14.23 11.39
C GLY A 131 -14.60 13.28 12.44
N LEU A 132 -13.40 12.78 12.23
CA LEU A 132 -12.66 11.94 13.16
C LEU A 132 -11.47 12.66 13.82
N GLN A 133 -11.30 13.96 13.57
CA GLN A 133 -10.26 14.77 14.19
C GLN A 133 -10.65 15.16 15.62
N GLY A 134 -9.70 15.05 16.56
CA GLY A 134 -9.93 15.40 17.97
C GLY A 134 -9.15 14.50 18.91
N THR A 135 -9.81 13.74 19.76
CA THR A 135 -9.17 12.82 20.69
C THR A 135 -8.60 11.59 19.98
N PRO A 136 -7.32 11.22 20.19
CA PRO A 136 -6.75 9.98 19.69
C PRO A 136 -7.53 8.72 20.09
N ALA A 137 -7.27 7.59 19.43
CA ALA A 137 -7.83 6.30 19.83
C ALA A 137 -7.33 5.90 21.23
N GLU A 138 -8.21 5.30 22.04
CA GLU A 138 -7.84 4.87 23.39
C GLU A 138 -6.87 3.70 23.41
N ILE A 139 -6.96 2.83 22.40
CA ILE A 139 -6.16 1.59 22.31
C ILE A 139 -5.56 1.43 20.92
N ASP A 140 -4.45 0.71 20.85
CA ASP A 140 -3.86 0.29 19.58
C ASP A 140 -4.80 -0.63 18.80
N SER A 141 -4.78 -0.51 17.47
CA SER A 141 -5.15 -1.61 16.60
C SER A 141 -4.27 -2.83 16.88
N THR A 142 -4.74 -4.02 16.54
CA THR A 142 -3.93 -5.23 16.71
C THR A 142 -2.61 -5.15 15.95
N VAL A 143 -2.63 -4.57 14.74
CA VAL A 143 -1.42 -4.36 13.94
C VAL A 143 -0.44 -3.41 14.63
N ALA A 144 -0.90 -2.28 15.16
CA ALA A 144 -0.05 -1.34 15.91
C ALA A 144 0.53 -1.98 17.17
N ALA A 145 -0.29 -2.75 17.91
CA ALA A 145 0.16 -3.49 19.10
C ALA A 145 1.24 -4.53 18.74
N ASN A 146 1.06 -5.28 17.64
CA ASN A 146 2.04 -6.27 17.16
C ASN A 146 3.36 -5.59 16.74
N LEU A 147 3.31 -4.45 16.07
CA LEU A 147 4.48 -3.66 15.70
C LEU A 147 5.25 -3.19 16.93
N ARG A 148 4.56 -2.65 17.94
CA ARG A 148 5.18 -2.25 19.23
C ARG A 148 5.76 -3.44 19.98
N ALA A 149 5.05 -4.56 20.01
CA ALA A 149 5.54 -5.80 20.62
C ALA A 149 6.81 -6.31 19.91
N GLY A 150 6.90 -6.16 18.57
CA GLY A 150 8.08 -6.43 17.76
C GLY A 150 9.20 -5.39 17.89
N GLY A 151 8.99 -4.32 18.67
CA GLY A 151 9.96 -3.26 18.93
C GLY A 151 10.07 -2.20 17.84
N ALA A 152 9.13 -2.13 16.90
CA ALA A 152 9.09 -1.07 15.89
C ALA A 152 8.85 0.30 16.53
N VAL A 153 9.37 1.35 15.89
CA VAL A 153 9.11 2.75 16.26
C VAL A 153 8.05 3.29 15.29
N ILE A 154 6.81 3.42 15.75
CA ILE A 154 5.76 4.04 14.94
C ILE A 154 6.08 5.53 14.83
N LEU A 155 6.54 5.92 13.63
CA LEU A 155 7.10 7.24 13.35
C LEU A 155 6.03 8.29 13.06
N GLY A 156 4.87 7.88 12.52
CA GLY A 156 3.81 8.82 12.14
C GLY A 156 2.64 8.15 11.44
N LYS A 157 1.69 9.00 11.03
CA LYS A 157 0.51 8.63 10.25
C LYS A 157 0.65 9.15 8.83
N THR A 158 0.48 8.25 7.86
CA THR A 158 0.48 8.63 6.43
C THR A 158 -0.89 9.12 5.99
N ASN A 159 -0.88 10.06 5.06
CA ASN A 159 -2.06 10.52 4.37
C ASN A 159 -2.70 9.37 3.55
N LEU A 160 -3.93 9.56 3.15
CA LEU A 160 -4.71 8.58 2.41
C LEU A 160 -5.76 9.30 1.56
N SER A 161 -6.32 8.62 0.59
CA SER A 161 -7.57 9.06 0.00
C SER A 161 -8.64 9.03 1.09
N GLU A 162 -9.36 10.12 1.25
CA GLU A 162 -10.32 10.29 2.34
C GLU A 162 -11.35 9.15 2.38
N TRP A 163 -11.61 8.62 3.59
CA TRP A 163 -12.47 7.45 3.81
C TRP A 163 -12.09 6.25 2.92
N ALA A 164 -10.80 6.11 2.62
CA ALA A 164 -10.26 5.04 1.78
C ALA A 164 -10.89 4.96 0.38
N ASN A 165 -11.22 6.12 -0.24
CA ASN A 165 -11.96 6.29 -1.49
C ASN A 165 -13.45 5.91 -1.42
N PHE A 166 -13.99 5.52 -0.27
CA PHE A 166 -15.35 5.01 -0.13
C PHE A 166 -16.39 6.08 0.28
N ARG A 167 -16.16 7.34 -0.12
CA ARG A 167 -17.14 8.43 0.08
C ARG A 167 -17.89 8.80 -1.21
N SER A 168 -17.18 8.84 -2.33
CA SER A 168 -17.71 9.25 -3.64
C SER A 168 -17.08 8.45 -4.77
N PHE A 169 -17.82 8.21 -5.84
CA PHE A 169 -17.29 7.64 -7.09
C PHE A 169 -16.29 8.57 -7.77
N GLU A 170 -16.35 9.88 -7.47
CA GLU A 170 -15.46 10.92 -7.98
C GLU A 170 -14.28 11.20 -7.01
N SER A 171 -14.03 10.32 -6.04
CA SER A 171 -12.90 10.47 -5.12
C SER A 171 -11.59 10.63 -5.85
N VAL A 172 -10.80 11.63 -5.42
CA VAL A 172 -9.43 11.83 -5.93
C VAL A 172 -8.45 11.10 -5.04
N SER A 173 -7.74 10.12 -5.59
CA SER A 173 -6.77 9.34 -4.84
C SER A 173 -5.65 10.22 -4.29
N GLY A 174 -5.36 10.04 -2.99
CA GLY A 174 -4.34 10.81 -2.27
C GLY A 174 -4.81 12.12 -1.68
N TRP A 175 -6.04 12.55 -1.95
CA TRP A 175 -6.59 13.75 -1.30
C TRP A 175 -7.38 13.39 -0.04
N SER A 176 -7.23 14.23 0.98
CA SER A 176 -8.07 14.20 2.19
C SER A 176 -8.25 15.60 2.78
N ALA A 177 -9.37 15.85 3.48
CA ALA A 177 -9.63 17.14 4.12
C ALA A 177 -8.58 17.49 5.18
N VAL A 178 -8.06 16.50 5.91
CA VAL A 178 -7.02 16.69 6.93
C VAL A 178 -5.63 16.86 6.34
N GLY A 179 -5.28 16.05 5.32
CA GLY A 179 -3.91 15.95 4.79
C GLY A 179 -3.65 16.71 3.48
N GLY A 180 -4.71 17.13 2.76
CA GLY A 180 -4.56 17.64 1.39
C GLY A 180 -4.13 16.54 0.41
N GLN A 181 -3.55 16.92 -0.74
CA GLN A 181 -3.16 15.99 -1.80
C GLN A 181 -1.76 15.43 -1.57
N THR A 182 -1.63 14.12 -1.57
CA THR A 182 -0.34 13.41 -1.65
C THR A 182 0.13 13.37 -3.11
N HIS A 183 1.42 13.55 -3.33
CA HIS A 183 2.06 13.55 -4.63
C HIS A 183 2.92 12.30 -4.84
N ASN A 184 3.04 11.87 -6.10
CA ASN A 184 3.81 10.68 -6.45
C ASN A 184 5.31 10.98 -6.48
N PRO A 185 6.17 10.22 -5.77
CA PRO A 185 7.62 10.44 -5.78
C PRO A 185 8.32 10.26 -7.14
N TYR A 186 7.70 9.57 -8.10
CA TYR A 186 8.22 9.43 -9.46
C TYR A 186 7.90 10.63 -10.36
N GLY A 187 6.89 11.41 -9.98
CA GLY A 187 6.53 12.67 -10.59
C GLY A 187 5.56 13.41 -9.69
N LEU A 188 6.00 14.54 -9.10
CA LEU A 188 5.20 15.27 -8.10
C LEU A 188 3.90 15.86 -8.66
N ASP A 189 3.75 15.93 -9.97
CA ASP A 189 2.53 16.28 -10.69
C ASP A 189 1.62 15.07 -11.00
N ARG A 190 2.02 13.85 -10.56
CA ARG A 190 1.28 12.61 -10.77
C ARG A 190 0.52 12.17 -9.54
N ASN A 191 -0.60 11.50 -9.77
CA ASN A 191 -1.41 10.89 -8.73
C ASN A 191 -0.67 9.69 -8.10
N PRO A 192 -0.64 9.54 -6.77
CA PRO A 192 0.00 8.41 -6.10
C PRO A 192 -0.84 7.12 -6.12
N CYS A 193 -2.04 7.15 -6.74
CA CYS A 193 -3.13 6.20 -6.53
C CYS A 193 -3.56 6.12 -5.05
N GLY A 194 -4.49 5.26 -4.72
CA GLY A 194 -5.03 5.16 -3.36
C GLY A 194 -5.68 3.80 -3.08
N SER A 195 -6.19 3.67 -1.89
CA SER A 195 -6.31 4.73 -0.88
C SER A 195 -5.10 4.85 0.06
N SER A 196 -4.15 3.91 0.10
CA SER A 196 -2.94 4.02 0.94
C SER A 196 -1.86 4.89 0.29
N SER A 197 -2.27 6.04 -0.24
CA SER A 197 -1.49 6.96 -1.06
C SER A 197 -0.21 7.42 -0.37
N GLY A 198 -0.34 7.96 0.84
CA GLY A 198 0.80 8.40 1.62
C GLY A 198 1.70 7.24 2.06
N SER A 199 1.16 6.02 2.29
CA SER A 199 1.98 4.87 2.66
C SER A 199 2.89 4.45 1.50
N GLY A 200 2.35 4.29 0.28
CA GLY A 200 3.14 3.99 -0.90
C GLY A 200 4.16 5.09 -1.22
N ALA A 201 3.73 6.35 -1.19
CA ALA A 201 4.59 7.50 -1.46
C ALA A 201 5.71 7.68 -0.42
N ALA A 202 5.41 7.56 0.88
CA ALA A 202 6.40 7.67 1.95
C ALA A 202 7.47 6.56 1.87
N GLU A 203 7.04 5.31 1.58
CA GLU A 203 7.96 4.20 1.37
C GLU A 203 8.90 4.46 0.19
N SER A 204 8.33 4.92 -0.93
CA SER A 204 9.07 5.24 -2.14
C SER A 204 10.05 6.40 -1.93
N ALA A 205 9.65 7.45 -1.20
CA ALA A 205 10.48 8.61 -0.88
C ALA A 205 11.52 8.34 0.21
N ASN A 206 11.58 7.14 0.78
CA ASN A 206 12.44 6.79 1.92
C ASN A 206 12.17 7.66 3.15
N PHE A 207 10.90 7.83 3.55
CA PHE A 207 10.51 8.54 4.77
C PHE A 207 10.46 7.64 6.01
N ALA A 208 10.47 6.33 5.79
CA ALA A 208 10.65 5.30 6.81
C ALA A 208 11.31 4.06 6.18
N THR A 209 11.53 3.03 7.00
CA THR A 209 12.06 1.75 6.51
C THR A 209 10.93 0.89 5.93
N LEU A 210 9.71 1.01 6.48
CA LEU A 210 8.51 0.30 6.09
C LEU A 210 7.29 1.20 6.31
N SER A 211 6.25 0.99 5.53
CA SER A 211 4.94 1.59 5.77
C SER A 211 3.83 0.55 5.68
N PHE A 212 2.69 0.84 6.29
CA PHE A 212 1.54 -0.06 6.33
C PHE A 212 0.31 0.66 5.79
N GLY A 213 -0.40 -0.03 4.92
CA GLY A 213 -1.66 0.39 4.34
C GLY A 213 -2.81 -0.53 4.70
N THR A 214 -3.98 -0.19 4.19
CA THR A 214 -5.18 -1.04 4.22
C THR A 214 -5.70 -1.21 2.80
N GLU A 215 -6.31 -2.33 2.54
CA GLU A 215 -6.93 -2.59 1.26
C GLU A 215 -8.25 -3.34 1.41
N THR A 216 -9.26 -2.81 0.76
CA THR A 216 -10.52 -3.47 0.46
C THR A 216 -10.45 -4.01 -0.96
N ASP A 217 -10.18 -3.13 -1.95
CA ASP A 217 -9.84 -3.49 -3.33
C ASP A 217 -8.83 -2.47 -3.89
N GLY A 218 -7.62 -2.90 -4.21
CA GLY A 218 -6.56 -2.09 -4.83
C GLY A 218 -5.77 -1.19 -3.88
N SER A 219 -6.25 -0.90 -2.69
CA SER A 219 -5.74 0.20 -1.85
C SER A 219 -4.35 0.01 -1.22
N ILE A 220 -3.71 -1.14 -1.35
CA ILE A 220 -2.28 -1.38 -1.08
C ILE A 220 -1.53 -1.46 -2.40
N VAL A 221 -2.03 -2.29 -3.33
CA VAL A 221 -1.25 -2.61 -4.52
C VAL A 221 -1.24 -1.49 -5.56
N CYS A 222 -2.30 -0.68 -5.67
CA CYS A 222 -2.30 0.46 -6.58
C CYS A 222 -1.31 1.55 -6.12
N PRO A 223 -1.30 2.03 -4.86
CA PRO A 223 -0.25 2.92 -4.38
C PRO A 223 1.16 2.32 -4.50
N ALA A 224 1.31 1.01 -4.29
CA ALA A 224 2.59 0.33 -4.48
C ALA A 224 3.04 0.34 -5.96
N ASN A 225 2.11 0.08 -6.89
CA ASN A 225 2.32 0.19 -8.34
C ASN A 225 2.76 1.61 -8.73
N ALA A 226 1.97 2.61 -8.36
CA ALA A 226 2.21 4.01 -8.71
C ALA A 226 3.52 4.55 -8.10
N SER A 227 3.90 4.06 -6.93
CA SER A 227 5.09 4.49 -6.19
C SER A 227 6.31 3.58 -6.38
N GLY A 228 6.22 2.54 -7.22
CA GLY A 228 7.32 1.63 -7.54
C GLY A 228 7.90 0.92 -6.31
N VAL A 229 7.06 0.45 -5.39
CA VAL A 229 7.43 -0.32 -4.21
C VAL A 229 6.71 -1.66 -4.19
N VAL A 230 7.09 -2.58 -3.32
CA VAL A 230 6.40 -3.85 -3.10
C VAL A 230 5.18 -3.62 -2.21
N GLY A 231 4.04 -4.20 -2.58
CA GLY A 231 2.82 -4.23 -1.76
C GLY A 231 2.34 -5.66 -1.54
N ILE A 232 1.99 -6.01 -0.30
CA ILE A 232 1.37 -7.30 0.00
C ILE A 232 -0.03 -7.05 0.55
N LYS A 233 -1.05 -7.48 -0.18
CA LYS A 233 -2.40 -7.64 0.36
C LYS A 233 -2.52 -9.08 0.86
N PRO A 234 -2.62 -9.30 2.16
CA PRO A 234 -2.77 -10.65 2.69
C PRO A 234 -4.20 -11.18 2.49
N THR A 235 -4.37 -12.46 2.71
CA THR A 235 -5.69 -13.09 2.84
C THR A 235 -6.48 -12.42 3.96
N VAL A 236 -7.77 -12.18 3.74
CA VAL A 236 -8.69 -11.66 4.77
C VAL A 236 -8.59 -12.53 6.03
N GLY A 237 -8.39 -11.89 7.19
CA GLY A 237 -8.19 -12.58 8.47
C GLY A 237 -6.78 -13.09 8.73
N LEU A 238 -5.82 -13.00 7.80
CA LEU A 238 -4.40 -13.24 8.13
C LEU A 238 -3.85 -12.16 9.04
N THR A 239 -4.20 -10.90 8.78
CA THR A 239 -3.96 -9.75 9.67
C THR A 239 -5.28 -9.28 10.26
N SER A 240 -5.29 -8.87 11.54
CA SER A 240 -6.49 -8.35 12.20
C SER A 240 -6.80 -6.94 11.73
N ARG A 241 -8.11 -6.65 11.56
CA ARG A 241 -8.65 -5.33 11.25
C ARG A 241 -9.18 -4.61 12.49
N ALA A 242 -9.02 -5.19 13.68
CA ALA A 242 -9.44 -4.57 14.94
C ALA A 242 -8.72 -3.23 15.16
N GLY A 243 -9.48 -2.14 15.28
CA GLY A 243 -8.96 -0.79 15.36
C GLY A 243 -8.54 -0.21 14.01
N VAL A 244 -9.18 -0.62 12.93
CA VAL A 244 -9.06 -0.02 11.60
C VAL A 244 -10.37 0.65 11.25
N VAL A 245 -10.36 1.88 10.73
CA VAL A 245 -11.55 2.51 10.17
C VAL A 245 -12.00 1.70 8.97
N PRO A 246 -13.21 1.10 9.00
CA PRO A 246 -13.60 0.07 8.05
C PRO A 246 -14.15 0.63 6.74
N ILE A 247 -14.09 -0.21 5.69
CA ILE A 247 -15.06 -0.22 4.60
C ILE A 247 -15.92 -1.48 4.74
N SER A 248 -15.29 -2.65 4.85
CA SER A 248 -16.00 -3.93 4.76
C SER A 248 -15.34 -5.01 5.62
N HIS A 249 -16.11 -5.65 6.48
CA HIS A 249 -15.65 -6.80 7.27
C HIS A 249 -15.44 -8.06 6.41
N THR A 250 -15.89 -8.10 5.16
CA THR A 250 -15.68 -9.22 4.24
C THR A 250 -14.40 -9.09 3.40
N GLN A 251 -13.92 -7.86 3.13
CA GLN A 251 -12.80 -7.63 2.21
C GLN A 251 -11.59 -6.92 2.81
N ASP A 252 -11.76 -6.07 3.84
CA ASP A 252 -10.67 -5.27 4.39
C ASP A 252 -9.48 -6.11 4.85
N THR A 253 -8.28 -5.61 4.58
CA THR A 253 -7.01 -6.17 5.05
C THR A 253 -6.06 -5.07 5.48
N VAL A 254 -5.06 -5.42 6.28
CA VAL A 254 -3.90 -4.56 6.58
C VAL A 254 -2.65 -5.23 6.05
N GLY A 255 -1.86 -4.53 5.27
CA GLY A 255 -0.64 -5.08 4.69
C GLY A 255 0.50 -4.08 4.55
N PRO A 256 1.72 -4.58 4.34
CA PRO A 256 2.92 -3.77 4.26
C PRO A 256 3.21 -3.27 2.85
N HIS A 257 3.84 -2.08 2.79
CA HIS A 257 4.67 -1.63 1.70
C HIS A 257 6.14 -1.75 2.09
N GLY A 258 6.98 -2.19 1.16
CA GLY A 258 8.42 -2.30 1.35
C GLY A 258 9.16 -1.98 0.06
N ARG A 259 10.44 -1.57 0.17
CA ARG A 259 11.26 -1.35 -1.02
C ARG A 259 11.79 -2.66 -1.62
N THR A 260 11.76 -3.74 -0.83
CA THR A 260 12.10 -5.09 -1.28
C THR A 260 11.04 -6.10 -0.85
N VAL A 261 10.93 -7.20 -1.58
CA VAL A 261 10.05 -8.33 -1.19
C VAL A 261 10.44 -8.86 0.19
N LYS A 262 11.74 -8.86 0.51
CA LYS A 262 12.21 -9.30 1.82
C LYS A 262 11.73 -8.42 2.96
N ASP A 263 11.82 -7.09 2.80
CA ASP A 263 11.36 -6.15 3.84
C ASP A 263 9.84 -6.25 4.04
N ALA A 264 9.06 -6.38 2.97
CA ALA A 264 7.61 -6.61 3.04
C ALA A 264 7.28 -7.96 3.70
N ALA A 265 8.05 -9.02 3.43
CA ALA A 265 7.89 -10.33 4.07
C ALA A 265 8.20 -10.29 5.58
N ILE A 266 9.26 -9.58 6.00
CA ILE A 266 9.55 -9.32 7.42
C ILE A 266 8.38 -8.61 8.08
N ALA A 267 7.87 -7.56 7.44
CA ALA A 267 6.76 -6.75 7.95
C ALA A 267 5.49 -7.59 8.12
N LEU A 268 5.10 -8.40 7.12
CA LEU A 268 3.96 -9.30 7.20
C LEU A 268 4.08 -10.28 8.38
N GLY A 269 5.27 -10.86 8.59
CA GLY A 269 5.55 -11.76 9.71
C GLY A 269 5.34 -11.13 11.09
N VAL A 270 5.53 -9.81 11.21
CA VAL A 270 5.32 -9.08 12.46
C VAL A 270 3.84 -8.74 12.69
N ILE A 271 3.12 -8.29 11.65
CA ILE A 271 1.73 -7.79 11.81
C ILE A 271 0.66 -8.88 11.76
N GLN A 272 0.97 -10.07 11.25
CA GLN A 272 -0.01 -11.14 11.11
C GLN A 272 -0.58 -11.59 12.46
N SER A 273 -1.84 -12.02 12.47
CA SER A 273 -2.51 -12.57 13.64
C SER A 273 -2.20 -14.04 13.77
N ARG A 274 -1.38 -14.42 14.77
CA ARG A 274 -1.03 -15.84 15.03
C ARG A 274 -2.15 -16.62 15.70
N THR A 275 -2.98 -15.91 16.44
CA THR A 275 -4.10 -16.46 17.21
C THR A 275 -5.37 -15.68 16.88
N PHE A 276 -6.50 -16.25 17.27
CA PHE A 276 -7.77 -15.54 17.17
C PHE A 276 -7.75 -14.22 17.93
N ASP A 277 -8.12 -13.14 17.23
CA ASP A 277 -8.40 -11.84 17.84
C ASP A 277 -9.92 -11.72 18.02
N GLY A 278 -10.40 -11.75 19.26
CA GLY A 278 -11.84 -11.64 19.55
C GLY A 278 -12.52 -10.35 19.08
N ARG A 279 -11.73 -9.35 18.64
CA ARG A 279 -12.22 -8.10 18.07
C ARG A 279 -12.36 -8.16 16.54
N ASP A 280 -11.84 -9.23 15.89
CA ASP A 280 -11.95 -9.46 14.44
C ASP A 280 -12.21 -10.93 14.15
N ALA A 281 -13.46 -11.26 13.89
CA ALA A 281 -13.94 -12.62 13.69
C ALA A 281 -13.21 -13.35 12.52
N ALA A 282 -12.78 -12.63 11.49
CA ALA A 282 -12.08 -13.23 10.36
C ALA A 282 -10.75 -13.89 10.75
N THR A 283 -10.14 -13.51 11.88
CA THR A 283 -8.89 -14.12 12.37
C THR A 283 -9.10 -15.50 12.99
N GLY A 284 -10.34 -15.93 13.21
CA GLY A 284 -10.69 -17.15 13.97
C GLY A 284 -11.10 -18.36 13.15
N GLY A 285 -11.21 -18.23 11.82
CA GLY A 285 -11.77 -19.34 11.07
C GLY A 285 -11.83 -19.12 9.58
N VAL A 286 -12.96 -19.48 9.02
CA VAL A 286 -13.30 -19.18 7.63
C VAL A 286 -13.90 -17.79 7.59
N PRO A 287 -13.37 -16.87 6.80
CA PRO A 287 -14.01 -15.57 6.60
C PRO A 287 -15.47 -15.72 6.16
N LEU A 288 -16.29 -14.72 6.46
CA LEU A 288 -17.69 -14.72 6.11
C LEU A 288 -17.85 -14.92 4.59
N GLY A 289 -18.78 -15.77 4.19
CA GLY A 289 -19.02 -16.09 2.78
C GLY A 289 -18.16 -17.22 2.20
N TRP A 290 -17.05 -17.60 2.82
CA TRP A 290 -16.14 -18.63 2.27
C TRP A 290 -16.63 -20.08 2.46
N GLN A 291 -17.69 -20.30 3.18
CA GLN A 291 -18.37 -21.59 3.35
C GLN A 291 -17.46 -22.80 3.61
N GLY A 292 -16.32 -22.57 4.28
CA GLY A 292 -15.37 -23.63 4.65
C GLY A 292 -14.46 -24.13 3.52
N VAL A 293 -14.46 -23.51 2.34
CA VAL A 293 -13.65 -23.94 1.19
C VAL A 293 -12.15 -23.83 1.49
N HIS A 294 -11.73 -22.77 2.15
CA HIS A 294 -10.33 -22.54 2.54
C HIS A 294 -10.23 -22.12 4.01
N PRO A 295 -10.26 -23.09 4.94
CA PRO A 295 -10.14 -22.76 6.36
C PRO A 295 -8.76 -22.16 6.65
N ARG A 296 -8.72 -21.24 7.61
CA ARG A 296 -7.46 -20.67 8.10
C ARG A 296 -6.52 -21.79 8.54
N PRO A 297 -5.25 -21.82 8.07
CA PRO A 297 -4.27 -22.81 8.51
C PRO A 297 -4.00 -22.70 10.02
N THR A 298 -3.80 -23.84 10.67
CA THR A 298 -3.43 -23.89 12.10
C THR A 298 -2.01 -23.42 12.35
N ASN A 299 -1.13 -23.53 11.32
CA ASN A 299 0.28 -23.17 11.41
C ASN A 299 0.55 -21.97 10.49
N ILE A 300 0.23 -20.77 10.94
CA ILE A 300 0.60 -19.53 10.24
C ILE A 300 2.11 -19.28 10.44
N PRO A 301 2.92 -19.11 9.37
CA PRO A 301 4.33 -18.82 9.50
C PRO A 301 4.57 -17.51 10.28
N SER A 302 5.52 -17.54 11.22
CA SER A 302 5.94 -16.33 11.93
C SER A 302 7.01 -15.54 11.18
N ASP A 303 7.65 -16.17 10.21
CA ASP A 303 8.71 -15.62 9.38
C ASP A 303 8.45 -16.00 7.92
N TYR A 304 8.07 -15.01 7.11
CA TYR A 304 7.84 -15.20 5.68
C TYR A 304 9.13 -15.11 4.86
N THR A 305 10.25 -14.70 5.46
CA THR A 305 11.55 -14.64 4.74
C THR A 305 12.09 -16.03 4.41
N GLN A 306 11.65 -17.06 5.12
CA GLN A 306 12.02 -18.45 4.82
C GLN A 306 11.56 -18.95 3.44
N PHE A 307 10.59 -18.26 2.83
CA PHE A 307 10.07 -18.61 1.50
C PHE A 307 10.77 -17.88 0.36
N LEU A 308 11.63 -16.92 0.64
CA LEU A 308 12.38 -16.18 -0.38
C LEU A 308 13.28 -17.12 -1.19
N ASN A 309 13.21 -17.00 -2.52
CA ASN A 309 14.03 -17.81 -3.41
C ASN A 309 14.36 -17.01 -4.70
N PRO A 310 15.61 -16.59 -4.91
CA PRO A 310 16.01 -15.83 -6.08
C PRO A 310 15.86 -16.61 -7.41
N HIS A 311 15.69 -17.93 -7.33
CA HIS A 311 15.51 -18.81 -8.48
C HIS A 311 14.07 -19.36 -8.60
N ALA A 312 13.11 -18.75 -7.91
CA ALA A 312 11.73 -19.27 -7.83
C ALA A 312 11.00 -19.32 -9.18
N LEU A 313 11.44 -18.54 -10.15
CA LEU A 313 10.82 -18.53 -11.49
C LEU A 313 11.26 -19.71 -12.37
N GLN A 314 12.34 -20.41 -12.02
CA GLN A 314 12.78 -21.59 -12.77
C GLN A 314 11.75 -22.72 -12.62
N GLY A 315 11.10 -23.07 -13.72
CA GLY A 315 10.06 -24.10 -13.77
C GLY A 315 8.70 -23.66 -13.22
N ALA A 316 8.55 -22.42 -12.75
CA ALA A 316 7.26 -21.88 -12.31
C ALA A 316 6.26 -21.84 -13.48
N ARG A 317 4.98 -22.10 -13.17
CA ARG A 317 3.87 -22.07 -14.13
C ARG A 317 2.92 -20.93 -13.73
N LEU A 318 2.80 -19.94 -14.59
CA LEU A 318 2.06 -18.69 -14.31
C LEU A 318 0.94 -18.52 -15.33
N GLY A 319 -0.28 -18.25 -14.86
CA GLY A 319 -1.44 -17.95 -15.70
C GLY A 319 -1.60 -16.46 -15.88
N LEU A 320 -1.50 -15.96 -17.12
CA LEU A 320 -1.63 -14.54 -17.43
C LEU A 320 -3.07 -14.17 -17.73
N VAL A 321 -3.60 -13.14 -17.05
CA VAL A 321 -4.92 -12.53 -17.30
C VAL A 321 -4.74 -11.13 -17.88
N ARG A 322 -5.52 -10.82 -18.93
CA ARG A 322 -5.55 -9.50 -19.57
C ARG A 322 -6.97 -8.97 -19.73
N THR A 323 -7.85 -9.75 -20.34
CA THR A 323 -9.20 -9.30 -20.74
C THR A 323 -10.08 -8.97 -19.54
N ALA A 324 -10.06 -9.78 -18.50
CA ALA A 324 -10.89 -9.60 -17.32
C ALA A 324 -10.55 -8.35 -16.51
N ILE A 325 -9.38 -7.76 -16.73
CA ILE A 325 -8.91 -6.53 -16.07
C ILE A 325 -8.88 -5.33 -17.02
N PHE A 326 -9.55 -5.43 -18.15
CA PHE A 326 -9.63 -4.39 -19.19
C PHE A 326 -8.28 -4.01 -19.84
N PHE A 327 -7.24 -4.82 -19.69
CA PHE A 327 -5.94 -4.57 -20.28
C PHE A 327 -5.88 -5.03 -21.75
N ASN A 328 -5.55 -4.10 -22.64
CA ASN A 328 -5.36 -4.37 -24.08
C ASN A 328 -6.57 -5.03 -24.78
N LEU A 329 -7.76 -4.53 -24.48
CA LEU A 329 -9.00 -5.02 -25.12
C LEU A 329 -9.01 -4.78 -26.63
N ASN A 330 -9.50 -5.76 -27.40
CA ASN A 330 -9.71 -5.64 -28.85
C ASN A 330 -10.90 -6.51 -29.30
N PRO A 331 -12.06 -5.93 -29.73
CA PRO A 331 -12.32 -4.48 -29.76
C PRO A 331 -12.46 -3.86 -28.37
N VAL A 332 -12.15 -2.56 -28.26
CA VAL A 332 -12.39 -1.80 -27.02
C VAL A 332 -13.90 -1.56 -26.88
N PRO A 333 -14.55 -1.98 -25.77
CA PRO A 333 -15.97 -1.74 -25.58
C PRO A 333 -16.30 -0.25 -25.47
N ALA A 334 -17.54 0.12 -25.79
CA ALA A 334 -18.01 1.50 -25.63
C ALA A 334 -17.92 1.93 -24.17
N GLY A 335 -17.36 3.11 -23.92
CA GLY A 335 -17.14 3.65 -22.56
C GLY A 335 -15.79 3.32 -21.95
N PHE A 336 -14.98 2.45 -22.58
CA PHE A 336 -13.63 2.14 -22.12
C PHE A 336 -12.57 2.87 -22.94
N LEU A 337 -11.42 3.14 -22.29
CA LEU A 337 -10.26 3.69 -22.98
C LEU A 337 -9.33 2.57 -23.45
N PRO A 338 -8.71 2.69 -24.64
CA PRO A 338 -7.72 1.72 -25.09
C PRO A 338 -6.44 1.83 -24.24
N THR A 339 -5.86 0.70 -23.87
CA THR A 339 -4.53 0.69 -23.27
C THR A 339 -3.51 1.22 -24.27
N PRO A 340 -2.71 2.26 -23.92
CA PRO A 340 -1.73 2.81 -24.86
C PRO A 340 -0.68 1.78 -25.28
N ALA A 341 -0.29 1.77 -26.55
CA ALA A 341 0.68 0.82 -27.10
C ALA A 341 2.03 0.76 -26.33
N PRO A 342 2.61 1.87 -25.82
CA PRO A 342 3.81 1.80 -24.99
C PRO A 342 3.60 1.03 -23.68
N VAL A 343 2.41 1.12 -23.07
CA VAL A 343 2.05 0.38 -21.84
C VAL A 343 1.93 -1.11 -22.13
N VAL A 344 1.25 -1.48 -23.24
CA VAL A 344 1.15 -2.88 -23.70
C VAL A 344 2.53 -3.46 -23.93
N LYS A 345 3.38 -2.73 -24.69
CA LYS A 345 4.74 -3.18 -24.98
C LYS A 345 5.57 -3.37 -23.70
N ALA A 346 5.51 -2.43 -22.77
CA ALA A 346 6.25 -2.51 -21.51
C ALA A 346 5.85 -3.76 -20.71
N PHE A 347 4.57 -4.10 -20.70
CA PHE A 347 4.12 -5.32 -20.02
C PHE A 347 4.46 -6.60 -20.79
N ASP A 348 4.46 -6.59 -22.11
CA ASP A 348 4.95 -7.71 -22.92
C ASP A 348 6.45 -7.98 -22.67
N ASP A 349 7.25 -6.93 -22.45
CA ASP A 349 8.65 -7.06 -22.02
C ASP A 349 8.76 -7.70 -20.61
N VAL A 350 7.83 -7.42 -19.69
CA VAL A 350 7.73 -8.11 -18.37
C VAL A 350 7.44 -9.61 -18.56
N VAL A 351 6.49 -9.95 -19.43
CA VAL A 351 6.18 -11.36 -19.75
C VAL A 351 7.39 -12.06 -20.36
N ALA A 352 8.13 -11.36 -21.22
CA ALA A 352 9.39 -11.90 -21.79
C ALA A 352 10.46 -12.12 -20.71
N ALA A 353 10.58 -11.21 -19.72
CA ALA A 353 11.50 -11.35 -18.59
C ALA A 353 11.14 -12.57 -17.71
N LEU A 354 9.87 -12.81 -17.43
CA LEU A 354 9.41 -13.99 -16.70
C LEU A 354 9.81 -15.30 -17.42
N LYS A 355 9.60 -15.34 -18.73
CA LYS A 355 10.02 -16.49 -19.57
C LYS A 355 11.55 -16.66 -19.60
N ALA A 356 12.29 -15.57 -19.68
CA ALA A 356 13.76 -15.59 -19.63
C ALA A 356 14.30 -16.06 -18.28
N ALA A 357 13.58 -15.79 -17.18
CA ALA A 357 13.89 -16.29 -15.85
C ALA A 357 13.52 -17.78 -15.66
N GLY A 358 12.95 -18.43 -16.68
CA GLY A 358 12.63 -19.86 -16.67
C GLY A 358 11.18 -20.21 -16.35
N ALA A 359 10.27 -19.22 -16.26
CA ALA A 359 8.87 -19.48 -16.05
C ALA A 359 8.14 -19.89 -17.35
N THR A 360 7.16 -20.78 -17.22
CA THR A 360 6.15 -21.04 -18.26
C THR A 360 4.98 -20.10 -18.03
N VAL A 361 4.76 -19.15 -18.94
CA VAL A 361 3.62 -18.23 -18.89
C VAL A 361 2.55 -18.70 -19.87
N ILE A 362 1.37 -19.02 -19.35
CA ILE A 362 0.18 -19.46 -20.06
C ILE A 362 -0.78 -18.28 -20.13
N ASP A 363 -1.06 -17.78 -21.32
CA ASP A 363 -2.07 -16.75 -21.54
C ASP A 363 -3.45 -17.40 -21.41
N LEU A 364 -4.18 -17.09 -20.35
CA LEU A 364 -5.47 -17.72 -20.01
C LEU A 364 -6.57 -17.29 -21.00
N ASP A 365 -6.51 -16.05 -21.51
CA ASP A 365 -7.45 -15.57 -22.51
C ASP A 365 -7.27 -16.33 -23.82
N ALA A 366 -6.04 -16.49 -24.29
CA ALA A 366 -5.72 -17.26 -25.49
C ALA A 366 -5.99 -18.77 -25.33
N ALA A 367 -5.90 -19.29 -24.12
CA ALA A 367 -6.25 -20.68 -23.80
C ALA A 367 -7.77 -20.92 -23.69
N GLY A 368 -8.59 -19.88 -23.83
CA GLY A 368 -10.05 -19.96 -23.75
C GLY A 368 -10.59 -20.19 -22.34
N PHE A 369 -9.86 -19.75 -21.31
CA PHE A 369 -10.33 -19.83 -19.93
C PHE A 369 -11.42 -18.79 -19.67
N THR A 370 -12.55 -19.22 -19.13
CA THR A 370 -13.74 -18.38 -18.89
C THR A 370 -14.06 -18.15 -17.42
N GLY A 371 -13.19 -18.60 -16.49
CA GLY A 371 -13.45 -18.46 -15.05
C GLY A 371 -13.53 -17.02 -14.56
N PHE A 372 -12.94 -16.07 -15.31
CA PHE A 372 -13.07 -14.62 -15.07
C PHE A 372 -14.12 -13.97 -16.00
N ALA A 373 -14.98 -14.73 -16.65
CA ALA A 373 -16.01 -14.18 -17.52
C ALA A 373 -17.05 -13.39 -16.71
N GLY A 374 -17.43 -12.20 -17.22
CA GLY A 374 -18.34 -11.29 -16.53
C GLY A 374 -17.70 -9.95 -16.14
N GLY A 375 -16.36 -9.87 -16.20
CA GLY A 375 -15.64 -8.60 -16.13
C GLY A 375 -15.65 -7.91 -14.78
N GLY A 376 -15.64 -8.67 -13.70
CA GLY A 376 -15.55 -8.14 -12.34
C GLY A 376 -16.53 -8.83 -11.38
N ALA A 377 -16.33 -8.59 -10.11
CA ALA A 377 -17.23 -8.99 -9.05
C ALA A 377 -18.51 -8.13 -9.10
N SER A 378 -19.52 -8.61 -9.76
CA SER A 378 -20.75 -7.84 -10.04
C SER A 378 -21.55 -7.49 -8.77
N GLY A 379 -21.23 -8.11 -7.64
CA GLY A 379 -21.84 -7.87 -6.33
C GLY A 379 -21.05 -6.96 -5.41
N GLU A 380 -19.80 -6.69 -5.74
CA GLU A 380 -18.84 -6.08 -4.82
C GLU A 380 -19.32 -4.75 -4.22
N LEU A 381 -19.71 -3.79 -5.05
CA LEU A 381 -20.18 -2.49 -4.54
C LEU A 381 -21.33 -2.65 -3.53
N LEU A 382 -22.28 -3.54 -3.82
CA LEU A 382 -23.41 -3.80 -2.94
C LEU A 382 -22.96 -4.40 -1.60
N VAL A 383 -22.03 -5.36 -1.64
CA VAL A 383 -21.44 -5.96 -0.42
C VAL A 383 -20.75 -4.88 0.40
N LEU A 384 -19.92 -4.04 -0.23
CA LEU A 384 -19.19 -2.98 0.44
C LEU A 384 -20.12 -1.94 1.08
N GLU A 385 -21.19 -1.55 0.41
CA GLU A 385 -22.16 -0.59 0.95
C GLU A 385 -22.92 -1.13 2.17
N PHE A 386 -23.33 -2.39 2.14
CA PHE A 386 -23.98 -3.03 3.29
C PHE A 386 -23.03 -3.15 4.47
N ASP A 387 -21.82 -3.65 4.23
CA ASP A 387 -20.79 -3.79 5.26
C ASP A 387 -20.44 -2.43 5.86
N PHE A 388 -20.17 -1.43 5.01
CA PHE A 388 -19.78 -0.08 5.43
C PHE A 388 -20.80 0.54 6.37
N ARG A 389 -22.08 0.47 6.06
CA ARG A 389 -23.14 1.05 6.90
C ARG A 389 -23.11 0.50 8.32
N ALA A 390 -22.93 -0.80 8.46
CA ALA A 390 -22.87 -1.46 9.77
C ALA A 390 -21.55 -1.22 10.48
N ASP A 391 -20.44 -1.38 9.76
CA ASP A 391 -19.09 -1.39 10.32
C ASP A 391 -18.64 0.02 10.73
N VAL A 392 -18.94 1.05 9.93
CA VAL A 392 -18.59 2.44 10.27
C VAL A 392 -19.32 2.90 11.53
N GLN A 393 -20.57 2.49 11.71
CA GLN A 393 -21.33 2.81 12.93
C GLN A 393 -20.72 2.11 14.15
N GLN A 394 -20.28 0.86 14.02
CA GLN A 394 -19.57 0.16 15.09
C GLN A 394 -18.25 0.85 15.43
N TYR A 395 -17.51 1.31 14.41
CA TYR A 395 -16.28 2.06 14.63
C TYR A 395 -16.56 3.40 15.35
N PHE A 396 -17.57 4.18 14.93
CA PHE A 396 -17.92 5.44 15.60
C PHE A 396 -18.31 5.25 17.07
N ALA A 397 -18.91 4.10 17.41
CA ALA A 397 -19.22 3.76 18.81
C ALA A 397 -17.97 3.55 19.68
N THR A 398 -16.81 3.27 19.09
CA THR A 398 -15.54 3.16 19.82
C THR A 398 -14.84 4.51 20.04
N ARG A 399 -15.32 5.57 19.41
CA ARG A 399 -14.65 6.88 19.41
C ARG A 399 -15.23 7.78 20.49
N VAL A 400 -14.38 8.65 21.05
CA VAL A 400 -14.74 9.68 22.00
C VAL A 400 -14.06 11.00 21.64
N GLY A 401 -14.70 12.14 21.93
CA GLY A 401 -14.10 13.45 21.73
C GLY A 401 -13.75 13.81 20.27
N VAL A 402 -14.45 13.21 19.31
CA VAL A 402 -14.43 13.56 17.88
C VAL A 402 -15.87 13.84 17.42
N PRO A 403 -16.08 14.62 16.34
CA PRO A 403 -17.43 14.98 15.88
C PRO A 403 -18.34 13.78 15.60
N LEU A 404 -17.81 12.68 15.09
CA LEU A 404 -18.59 11.47 14.72
C LEU A 404 -18.68 10.42 15.84
N ALA A 405 -18.23 10.72 17.06
CA ALA A 405 -18.28 9.79 18.17
C ALA A 405 -19.71 9.31 18.48
N GLY A 406 -19.92 7.98 18.51
CA GLY A 406 -21.21 7.35 18.78
C GLY A 406 -22.28 7.61 17.71
N GLY A 407 -21.90 8.19 16.57
CA GLY A 407 -22.80 8.50 15.45
C GLY A 407 -23.10 7.31 14.53
N THR A 408 -23.88 7.62 13.49
CA THR A 408 -24.23 6.69 12.41
C THR A 408 -23.69 7.21 11.09
N LEU A 409 -23.87 6.48 9.99
CA LEU A 409 -23.56 6.96 8.65
C LEU A 409 -24.29 8.30 8.37
N GLN A 410 -25.57 8.46 8.78
CA GLN A 410 -26.31 9.72 8.62
C GLN A 410 -25.63 10.88 9.38
N THR A 411 -25.07 10.61 10.58
CA THR A 411 -24.29 11.62 11.32
C THR A 411 -23.08 12.10 10.50
N GLY A 412 -22.41 11.17 9.81
CA GLY A 412 -21.30 11.50 8.91
C GLY A 412 -21.74 12.32 7.71
N ILE A 413 -22.86 11.95 7.07
CA ILE A 413 -23.45 12.69 5.94
C ILE A 413 -23.79 14.12 6.36
N ASP A 414 -24.44 14.28 7.51
CA ASP A 414 -24.82 15.60 8.03
C ASP A 414 -23.58 16.44 8.41
N PHE A 415 -22.54 15.79 8.97
CA PHE A 415 -21.27 16.46 9.26
C PHE A 415 -20.61 17.00 7.99
N ASN A 416 -20.51 16.19 6.93
CA ASN A 416 -19.94 16.59 5.66
C ASN A 416 -20.75 17.74 5.02
N ASN A 417 -22.08 17.69 5.03
CA ASN A 417 -22.93 18.77 4.54
C ASN A 417 -22.72 20.09 5.29
N ASN A 418 -22.55 20.01 6.62
CA ASN A 418 -22.32 21.19 7.47
C ASN A 418 -20.89 21.76 7.33
N ASN A 419 -19.95 20.98 6.79
CA ASN A 419 -18.54 21.34 6.61
C ASN A 419 -18.10 21.21 5.13
N ALA A 420 -19.04 21.38 4.19
CA ALA A 420 -18.82 21.08 2.77
C ALA A 420 -17.62 21.79 2.15
N ASP A 421 -17.35 23.04 2.55
CA ASP A 421 -16.21 23.81 2.06
C ASP A 421 -14.86 23.16 2.37
N ALA A 422 -14.77 22.36 3.45
CA ALA A 422 -13.54 21.69 3.88
C ALA A 422 -13.54 20.21 3.52
N GLU A 423 -14.67 19.53 3.71
CA GLU A 423 -14.80 18.07 3.49
C GLU A 423 -15.05 17.73 2.01
N MET A 424 -15.73 18.60 1.26
CA MET A 424 -16.21 18.32 -0.11
C MET A 424 -15.82 19.40 -1.13
N PRO A 425 -14.58 19.95 -1.11
CA PRO A 425 -14.22 21.03 -2.04
C PRO A 425 -14.10 20.56 -3.50
N PHE A 426 -13.92 19.27 -3.76
CA PHE A 426 -13.66 18.72 -5.10
C PHE A 426 -14.69 17.67 -5.53
N PHE A 427 -15.19 16.86 -4.61
CA PHE A 427 -16.17 15.81 -4.87
C PHE A 427 -17.12 15.67 -3.68
N ASN A 428 -18.30 15.12 -3.93
CA ASN A 428 -19.38 14.99 -2.94
C ASN A 428 -19.31 13.64 -2.18
N GLN A 429 -20.47 13.11 -1.72
CA GLN A 429 -20.59 11.89 -0.91
C GLN A 429 -21.66 10.94 -1.45
N ASP A 430 -21.69 10.76 -2.74
CA ASP A 430 -22.72 9.99 -3.46
C ASP A 430 -22.74 8.52 -3.05
N ILE A 431 -21.59 7.87 -2.78
CA ILE A 431 -21.56 6.50 -2.24
C ILE A 431 -22.24 6.45 -0.86
N TRP A 432 -21.98 7.42 0.03
CA TRP A 432 -22.63 7.45 1.34
C TRP A 432 -24.13 7.68 1.27
N LEU A 433 -24.58 8.55 0.35
CA LEU A 433 -25.99 8.79 0.11
C LEU A 433 -26.67 7.54 -0.46
N GLN A 434 -26.01 6.84 -1.38
CA GLN A 434 -26.49 5.57 -1.93
C GLN A 434 -26.58 4.51 -0.83
N THR A 435 -25.52 4.32 -0.05
CA THR A 435 -25.46 3.41 1.10
C THR A 435 -26.57 3.69 2.12
N ALA A 436 -26.82 4.97 2.45
CA ALA A 436 -27.88 5.37 3.38
C ALA A 436 -29.28 5.08 2.83
N SER A 437 -29.45 5.04 1.51
CA SER A 437 -30.72 4.73 0.86
C SER A 437 -31.07 3.23 0.83
N LEU A 438 -30.11 2.35 1.15
CA LEU A 438 -30.36 0.91 1.22
C LEU A 438 -31.40 0.61 2.29
N ALA A 439 -32.37 -0.24 1.94
CA ALA A 439 -33.48 -0.56 2.84
C ALA A 439 -32.98 -1.16 4.17
N PRO A 440 -33.53 -0.73 5.33
CA PRO A 440 -33.23 -1.38 6.59
C PRO A 440 -33.84 -2.77 6.64
N GLY A 441 -33.06 -3.77 7.08
CA GLY A 441 -33.54 -5.15 7.25
C GLY A 441 -32.37 -6.11 7.45
N PRO A 442 -32.65 -7.36 7.79
CA PRO A 442 -31.60 -8.37 7.79
C PRO A 442 -31.04 -8.46 6.36
N ASP A 443 -29.72 -8.47 6.27
CA ASP A 443 -28.92 -8.39 5.04
C ASP A 443 -29.29 -9.44 3.97
N ASP A 444 -29.96 -10.53 4.38
CA ASP A 444 -30.37 -11.66 3.53
C ASP A 444 -31.77 -11.52 2.88
N ALA A 445 -32.59 -10.56 3.31
CA ALA A 445 -34.01 -10.50 2.98
C ALA A 445 -34.45 -9.40 2.00
N GLN A 446 -33.59 -8.41 1.70
CA GLN A 446 -33.96 -7.25 0.90
C GLN A 446 -33.32 -7.28 -0.49
N PRO A 447 -34.11 -7.25 -1.58
CA PRO A 447 -33.55 -6.99 -2.89
C PRO A 447 -33.07 -5.54 -2.96
N VAL A 448 -31.80 -5.34 -3.33
CA VAL A 448 -31.15 -4.06 -3.53
C VAL A 448 -30.72 -4.02 -4.98
N PHE A 449 -30.72 -2.87 -5.62
CA PHE A 449 -30.36 -2.70 -7.03
C PHE A 449 -30.69 -3.90 -7.96
N GLY A 450 -31.75 -3.82 -8.74
CA GLY A 450 -32.09 -4.85 -9.72
C GLY A 450 -32.58 -6.19 -9.17
N GLY A 451 -32.87 -6.28 -7.86
CA GLY A 451 -33.42 -7.48 -7.21
C GLY A 451 -32.39 -8.42 -6.58
N THR A 452 -31.09 -8.05 -6.56
CA THR A 452 -30.03 -8.85 -5.92
C THR A 452 -29.99 -8.58 -4.42
N THR A 453 -29.91 -9.63 -3.58
CA THR A 453 -29.72 -9.51 -2.12
C THR A 453 -28.24 -9.48 -1.76
N TYR A 454 -27.90 -9.02 -0.54
CA TYR A 454 -26.53 -9.06 -0.01
C TYR A 454 -25.91 -10.45 -0.12
N ASN A 455 -26.59 -11.49 0.34
CA ASN A 455 -26.05 -12.86 0.29
C ASN A 455 -25.85 -13.37 -1.15
N GLN A 456 -26.69 -12.94 -2.11
CA GLN A 456 -26.50 -13.26 -3.52
C GLN A 456 -25.28 -12.53 -4.10
N ALA A 457 -25.10 -11.25 -3.75
CA ALA A 457 -23.95 -10.47 -4.15
C ALA A 457 -22.64 -11.07 -3.60
N LEU A 458 -22.59 -11.35 -2.30
CA LEU A 458 -21.44 -11.97 -1.65
C LEU A 458 -21.11 -13.35 -2.25
N ALA A 459 -22.13 -14.15 -2.54
CA ALA A 459 -21.92 -15.46 -3.19
C ALA A 459 -21.39 -15.32 -4.62
N ALA A 460 -21.83 -14.30 -5.35
CA ALA A 460 -21.33 -14.00 -6.71
C ALA A 460 -19.86 -13.57 -6.68
N ASP A 461 -19.46 -12.73 -5.73
CA ASP A 461 -18.08 -12.27 -5.55
C ASP A 461 -17.14 -13.43 -5.17
N GLN A 462 -17.58 -14.31 -4.26
CA GLN A 462 -16.86 -15.51 -3.91
C GLN A 462 -16.73 -16.46 -5.11
N ALA A 463 -17.82 -16.67 -5.87
CA ALA A 463 -17.81 -17.51 -7.05
C ALA A 463 -16.88 -16.95 -8.16
N PHE A 464 -16.83 -15.62 -8.33
CA PHE A 464 -15.92 -14.97 -9.27
C PHE A 464 -14.45 -15.25 -8.92
N THR A 465 -14.05 -15.00 -7.67
CA THR A 465 -12.67 -15.20 -7.24
C THR A 465 -12.27 -16.69 -7.26
N GLN A 466 -13.11 -17.58 -6.71
CA GLN A 466 -12.85 -19.03 -6.68
C GLN A 466 -12.91 -19.64 -8.09
N GLY A 467 -13.94 -19.30 -8.87
CA GLY A 467 -14.11 -19.74 -10.26
C GLY A 467 -13.01 -19.19 -11.20
N GLY A 468 -12.43 -18.06 -10.86
CA GLY A 468 -11.29 -17.48 -11.57
C GLY A 468 -9.96 -18.06 -11.09
N ILE A 469 -9.53 -17.69 -9.89
CA ILE A 469 -8.19 -18.03 -9.38
C ILE A 469 -8.04 -19.53 -9.13
N ASP A 470 -8.88 -20.15 -8.29
CA ASP A 470 -8.72 -21.57 -7.92
C ASP A 470 -8.91 -22.49 -9.13
N ALA A 471 -9.89 -22.16 -9.98
CA ALA A 471 -10.12 -22.94 -11.19
C ALA A 471 -8.96 -22.83 -12.19
N ALA A 472 -8.37 -21.64 -12.37
CA ALA A 472 -7.18 -21.47 -13.22
C ALA A 472 -5.98 -22.24 -12.67
N LEU A 473 -5.70 -22.13 -11.36
CA LEU A 473 -4.62 -22.86 -10.69
C LEU A 473 -4.77 -24.37 -10.90
N ALA A 474 -5.97 -24.91 -10.72
CA ALA A 474 -6.25 -26.34 -10.88
C ALA A 474 -6.19 -26.79 -12.36
N GLN A 475 -6.90 -26.07 -13.25
CA GLN A 475 -7.06 -26.48 -14.64
C GLN A 475 -5.73 -26.49 -15.42
N PHE A 476 -4.86 -25.49 -15.15
CA PHE A 476 -3.60 -25.33 -15.88
C PHE A 476 -2.37 -25.75 -15.06
N ASN A 477 -2.58 -26.28 -13.85
CA ASN A 477 -1.52 -26.65 -12.91
C ASN A 477 -0.54 -25.48 -12.70
N LEU A 478 -1.07 -24.34 -12.21
CA LEU A 478 -0.31 -23.11 -12.04
C LEU A 478 0.19 -22.96 -10.60
N ASP A 479 1.31 -22.27 -10.44
CA ASP A 479 1.78 -21.80 -9.13
C ASP A 479 1.11 -20.48 -8.71
N ALA A 480 0.76 -19.63 -9.68
CA ALA A 480 0.05 -18.36 -9.47
C ALA A 480 -0.64 -17.89 -10.76
N VAL A 481 -1.65 -17.04 -10.59
CA VAL A 481 -2.18 -16.16 -11.65
C VAL A 481 -1.39 -14.85 -11.62
N ILE A 482 -1.14 -14.25 -12.77
CA ILE A 482 -0.43 -12.96 -12.90
C ILE A 482 -1.20 -11.99 -13.78
N ALA A 483 -1.04 -10.71 -13.46
CA ALA A 483 -1.57 -9.61 -14.28
C ALA A 483 -0.70 -8.35 -14.12
N PRO A 484 -0.75 -7.36 -15.06
CA PRO A 484 -0.29 -6.02 -14.74
C PRO A 484 -1.12 -5.50 -13.55
N THR A 485 -0.46 -4.82 -12.61
CA THR A 485 -1.15 -4.37 -11.39
C THR A 485 -2.24 -3.36 -11.74
N ASP A 486 -1.81 -2.19 -12.21
CA ASP A 486 -2.67 -1.08 -12.60
C ASP A 486 -2.00 -0.28 -13.72
N ASN A 487 -2.72 0.67 -14.33
CA ASN A 487 -2.10 1.59 -15.27
C ASN A 487 -1.02 2.46 -14.59
N PRO A 488 -0.03 2.96 -15.36
CA PRO A 488 0.93 3.93 -14.87
C PRO A 488 0.21 5.17 -14.31
N ALA A 489 0.79 5.77 -13.27
CA ALA A 489 0.21 6.93 -12.59
C ALA A 489 -0.14 8.07 -13.56
N TRP A 490 -1.35 8.60 -13.43
CA TRP A 490 -1.90 9.71 -14.21
C TRP A 490 -1.57 11.07 -13.59
N SER A 491 -1.82 12.17 -14.31
CA SER A 491 -1.71 13.52 -13.77
C SER A 491 -2.79 13.73 -12.70
N THR A 492 -2.43 14.35 -11.58
CA THR A 492 -3.41 14.66 -10.52
C THR A 492 -4.47 15.62 -11.06
N ASP A 493 -5.74 15.23 -10.97
CA ASP A 493 -6.89 16.01 -11.41
C ASP A 493 -7.91 16.10 -10.27
N LEU A 494 -7.98 17.26 -9.64
CA LEU A 494 -8.88 17.48 -8.50
C LEU A 494 -10.35 17.73 -8.92
N LEU A 495 -10.62 17.96 -10.21
CA LEU A 495 -11.94 18.34 -10.70
C LEU A 495 -12.67 17.18 -11.38
N TYR A 496 -11.92 16.30 -12.07
CA TYR A 496 -12.50 15.20 -12.85
C TYR A 496 -12.13 13.82 -12.29
N GLY A 497 -11.45 13.77 -11.14
CA GLY A 497 -11.19 12.53 -10.44
C GLY A 497 -10.01 11.73 -11.01
N ASP A 498 -10.00 10.45 -10.71
CA ASP A 498 -8.94 9.53 -11.08
C ASP A 498 -9.07 9.04 -12.53
N HIS A 499 -7.99 9.11 -13.30
CA HIS A 499 -7.94 8.60 -14.68
C HIS A 499 -7.52 7.12 -14.70
N PHE A 500 -8.31 6.30 -14.05
CA PHE A 500 -8.08 4.87 -13.94
C PHE A 500 -8.54 4.15 -15.23
N VAL A 501 -7.67 3.33 -15.83
CA VAL A 501 -7.94 2.66 -17.12
C VAL A 501 -8.11 1.16 -16.96
N PHE A 502 -7.26 0.51 -16.17
CA PHE A 502 -7.32 -0.91 -15.86
C PHE A 502 -6.69 -1.18 -14.49
N GLY A 503 -7.12 -2.24 -13.84
CA GLY A 503 -6.55 -2.74 -12.59
C GLY A 503 -6.92 -4.18 -12.34
N SER A 504 -6.08 -4.90 -11.61
CA SER A 504 -6.21 -6.35 -11.44
C SER A 504 -6.64 -6.77 -10.04
N SER A 505 -6.76 -5.84 -9.09
CA SER A 505 -6.97 -6.14 -7.68
C SER A 505 -8.28 -6.89 -7.41
N SER A 506 -9.39 -6.55 -8.10
CA SER A 506 -10.70 -7.18 -7.92
C SER A 506 -10.70 -8.69 -8.20
N LEU A 507 -9.73 -9.22 -8.96
CA LEU A 507 -9.60 -10.67 -9.18
C LEU A 507 -9.49 -11.46 -7.87
N GLY A 508 -8.81 -10.90 -6.88
CA GLY A 508 -8.61 -11.51 -5.58
C GLY A 508 -9.33 -10.80 -4.42
N ALA A 509 -9.56 -9.49 -4.53
CA ALA A 509 -10.12 -8.66 -3.46
C ALA A 509 -11.52 -9.10 -3.08
N ALA A 510 -12.42 -9.23 -4.05
CA ALA A 510 -13.82 -9.57 -3.85
C ALA A 510 -14.03 -10.90 -3.11
N GLY A 511 -13.13 -11.86 -3.27
CA GLY A 511 -13.14 -13.13 -2.52
C GLY A 511 -12.17 -13.15 -1.35
N GLY A 512 -11.51 -12.05 -1.02
CA GLY A 512 -10.59 -11.96 0.12
C GLY A 512 -9.25 -12.69 -0.07
N TYR A 513 -8.86 -13.05 -1.30
CA TYR A 513 -7.64 -13.81 -1.59
C TYR A 513 -6.39 -12.91 -1.58
N PRO A 514 -5.19 -13.50 -1.31
CA PRO A 514 -3.95 -12.76 -1.20
C PRO A 514 -3.35 -12.46 -2.56
N TYR A 515 -2.58 -11.37 -2.63
CA TYR A 515 -1.69 -11.10 -3.74
C TYR A 515 -0.47 -10.27 -3.33
N VAL A 516 0.58 -10.39 -4.13
CA VAL A 516 1.84 -9.68 -3.96
C VAL A 516 2.15 -8.91 -5.23
N GLN A 517 2.23 -7.60 -5.10
CA GLN A 517 2.63 -6.69 -6.17
C GLN A 517 4.12 -6.36 -6.04
N VAL A 518 4.83 -6.32 -7.18
CA VAL A 518 6.22 -5.92 -7.28
C VAL A 518 6.44 -4.92 -8.43
N PRO A 519 7.38 -3.97 -8.32
CA PRO A 519 7.80 -3.13 -9.44
C PRO A 519 8.28 -3.99 -10.61
N ALA A 520 7.75 -3.78 -11.81
CA ALA A 520 8.02 -4.68 -12.93
C ALA A 520 8.61 -3.99 -14.16
N THR A 521 8.20 -2.75 -14.44
CA THR A 521 8.66 -1.97 -15.59
C THR A 521 8.42 -0.48 -15.35
N ASN A 522 8.83 0.32 -16.33
CA ASN A 522 8.70 1.77 -16.30
C ASN A 522 8.21 2.27 -17.66
N VAL A 523 7.19 3.14 -17.65
CA VAL A 523 6.64 3.77 -18.85
C VAL A 523 6.86 5.27 -18.76
N TYR A 524 7.74 5.83 -19.56
CA TYR A 524 8.11 7.26 -19.55
C TYR A 524 8.56 7.80 -18.18
N GLY A 525 9.23 6.98 -17.39
CA GLY A 525 9.70 7.34 -16.06
C GLY A 525 8.71 7.04 -14.93
N ILE A 526 7.52 6.55 -15.24
CA ILE A 526 6.47 6.19 -14.28
C ILE A 526 6.41 4.66 -14.14
N PRO A 527 6.45 4.12 -12.91
CA PRO A 527 6.46 2.68 -12.69
C PRO A 527 5.12 2.01 -13.04
N MET A 528 5.21 0.74 -13.40
CA MET A 528 4.09 -0.18 -13.51
C MET A 528 4.50 -1.53 -12.93
N GLY A 529 3.61 -2.14 -12.14
CA GLY A 529 3.86 -3.35 -11.39
C GLY A 529 3.33 -4.62 -12.06
N LEU A 530 3.79 -5.73 -11.51
CA LEU A 530 3.28 -7.08 -11.74
C LEU A 530 2.68 -7.60 -10.44
N THR A 531 1.45 -8.12 -10.50
CA THR A 531 0.79 -8.77 -9.36
C THR A 531 0.75 -10.29 -9.54
N PHE A 532 1.11 -11.00 -8.49
CA PHE A 532 0.95 -12.46 -8.35
C PHE A 532 -0.23 -12.73 -7.44
N PHE A 533 -1.23 -13.47 -7.92
CA PHE A 533 -2.43 -13.88 -7.21
C PHE A 533 -2.41 -15.38 -6.93
N GLY A 534 -2.94 -15.79 -5.78
CA GLY A 534 -3.06 -17.18 -5.43
C GLY A 534 -4.31 -17.48 -4.63
N THR A 535 -4.52 -18.74 -4.33
CA THR A 535 -5.61 -19.17 -3.44
C THR A 535 -5.43 -18.62 -2.01
N ALA A 536 -6.47 -18.67 -1.21
CA ALA A 536 -6.41 -18.22 0.18
C ALA A 536 -5.21 -18.82 0.94
N PHE A 537 -4.54 -17.99 1.74
CA PHE A 537 -3.36 -18.32 2.53
C PHE A 537 -2.14 -18.80 1.73
N SER A 538 -2.05 -18.43 0.44
CA SER A 538 -0.91 -18.77 -0.42
C SER A 538 0.22 -17.74 -0.40
N GLU A 539 0.23 -16.80 0.55
CA GLU A 539 1.30 -15.79 0.70
C GLU A 539 2.72 -16.38 0.62
N PRO A 540 3.02 -17.56 1.19
CA PRO A 540 4.33 -18.20 1.05
C PRO A 540 4.75 -18.43 -0.40
N THR A 541 3.83 -18.90 -1.24
CA THR A 541 4.08 -19.15 -2.67
C THR A 541 4.24 -17.83 -3.43
N LEU A 542 3.38 -16.84 -3.15
CA LEU A 542 3.41 -15.55 -3.83
C LEU A 542 4.68 -14.78 -3.50
N ILE A 543 5.09 -14.75 -2.22
CA ILE A 543 6.36 -14.12 -1.77
C ILE A 543 7.57 -14.81 -2.41
N LYS A 544 7.54 -16.14 -2.51
CA LYS A 544 8.58 -16.92 -3.20
C LYS A 544 8.72 -16.48 -4.66
N LEU A 545 7.63 -16.44 -5.43
CA LEU A 545 7.63 -16.06 -6.84
C LEU A 545 8.05 -14.59 -7.04
N ALA A 546 7.49 -13.69 -6.23
CA ALA A 546 7.81 -12.27 -6.23
C ALA A 546 9.30 -12.02 -5.95
N SER A 547 9.90 -12.75 -4.99
CA SER A 547 11.32 -12.64 -4.69
C SER A 547 12.22 -13.12 -5.85
N GLY A 548 11.78 -14.14 -6.57
CA GLY A 548 12.49 -14.59 -7.78
C GLY A 548 12.43 -13.57 -8.92
N PHE A 549 11.29 -12.90 -9.08
CA PHE A 549 11.14 -11.83 -10.07
C PHE A 549 11.98 -10.60 -9.72
N GLU A 550 11.90 -10.14 -8.47
CA GLU A 550 12.71 -9.02 -7.97
C GLU A 550 14.21 -9.28 -8.17
N ALA A 551 14.68 -10.48 -7.79
CA ALA A 551 16.09 -10.88 -7.93
C ALA A 551 16.56 -10.96 -9.39
N PHE A 552 15.66 -11.25 -10.34
CA PHE A 552 15.98 -11.29 -11.76
C PHE A 552 15.97 -9.91 -12.41
N THR A 553 15.01 -9.06 -12.04
CA THR A 553 14.78 -7.78 -12.72
C THR A 553 15.49 -6.60 -12.09
N HIS A 554 15.57 -6.53 -10.75
CA HIS A 554 16.07 -5.38 -9.99
C HIS A 554 15.43 -4.04 -10.40
N GLU A 555 14.13 -4.03 -10.71
CA GLU A 555 13.47 -2.91 -11.39
C GLU A 555 13.54 -1.62 -10.59
N ARG A 556 13.24 -1.65 -9.27
CA ARG A 556 13.33 -0.46 -8.43
C ARG A 556 14.74 0.15 -8.41
N ALA A 557 15.79 -0.68 -8.35
CA ALA A 557 17.16 -0.18 -8.33
C ALA A 557 17.57 0.47 -9.66
N LYS A 558 16.98 0.03 -10.78
CA LYS A 558 17.20 0.61 -12.12
C LYS A 558 16.46 1.93 -12.29
N ASN A 559 15.29 2.05 -11.69
CA ASN A 559 14.36 3.17 -11.86
C ASN A 559 13.95 3.75 -10.49
N PRO A 560 14.84 4.46 -9.79
CA PRO A 560 14.50 5.10 -8.51
C PRO A 560 13.62 6.34 -8.72
N PRO A 561 12.84 6.77 -7.69
CA PRO A 561 12.03 7.98 -7.74
C PRO A 561 12.90 9.24 -7.87
N LYS A 562 12.37 10.26 -8.55
CA LYS A 562 13.11 11.51 -8.85
C LYS A 562 12.75 12.67 -7.93
N LEU A 563 11.57 12.64 -7.30
CA LEU A 563 11.03 13.71 -6.44
C LEU A 563 10.94 15.08 -7.17
N THR A 564 10.60 15.04 -8.45
CA THR A 564 10.43 16.23 -9.30
C THR A 564 9.17 16.08 -10.14
N PRO A 565 8.53 17.19 -10.58
CA PRO A 565 7.46 17.11 -11.56
C PRO A 565 7.91 16.44 -12.87
N THR A 566 6.99 15.81 -13.59
CA THR A 566 7.24 15.26 -14.93
C THR A 566 7.11 16.33 -16.01
N ILE A 567 6.33 17.39 -15.72
CA ILE A 567 6.19 18.56 -16.58
C ILE A 567 7.07 19.66 -15.98
N PRO A 568 8.06 20.21 -16.70
CA PRO A 568 8.89 21.32 -16.20
C PRO A 568 8.06 22.56 -15.88
N ASP A 569 8.44 23.28 -14.83
CA ASP A 569 7.69 24.45 -14.31
C ASP A 569 7.54 25.60 -15.34
N ASP A 570 8.46 25.70 -16.31
CA ASP A 570 8.41 26.69 -17.40
C ASP A 570 7.24 26.48 -18.39
N HIS A 571 6.57 25.33 -18.31
CA HIS A 571 5.36 25.00 -19.07
C HIS A 571 4.07 25.15 -18.28
N ILE A 572 4.13 25.38 -16.97
CA ILE A 572 2.96 25.62 -16.13
C ILE A 572 2.70 27.12 -16.08
N ALA A 573 1.90 27.64 -17.03
CA ALA A 573 1.43 29.02 -17.01
C ALA A 573 0.36 29.19 -15.92
N GLY A 574 0.75 29.51 -14.71
CA GLY A 574 -0.14 29.81 -13.60
C GLY A 574 0.49 29.53 -12.24
N GLU A 575 0.15 30.33 -11.23
CA GLU A 575 0.55 30.01 -9.86
C GLU A 575 -0.03 28.64 -9.45
N PRO A 576 0.75 27.81 -8.73
CA PRO A 576 0.24 26.55 -8.18
C PRO A 576 -1.03 26.83 -7.36
N LEU A 577 -2.07 26.03 -7.56
CA LEU A 577 -3.27 26.07 -6.73
C LEU A 577 -2.83 25.90 -5.27
N LYS A 578 -2.90 26.98 -4.49
CA LYS A 578 -2.70 26.92 -3.04
C LYS A 578 -3.92 26.23 -2.45
N ILE A 579 -3.83 24.91 -2.33
CA ILE A 579 -4.86 24.11 -1.67
C ILE A 579 -4.80 24.49 -0.19
N PRO A 580 -5.90 24.99 0.40
CA PRO A 580 -5.94 25.28 1.82
C PRO A 580 -5.67 24.01 2.61
N ARG A 581 -4.61 23.98 3.40
CA ARG A 581 -4.42 22.91 4.38
C ARG A 581 -5.40 23.15 5.51
N GLY A 582 -6.18 22.15 5.87
CA GLY A 582 -6.96 22.16 7.09
C GLY A 582 -6.01 22.42 8.27
N ASN A 583 -6.14 23.57 8.90
CA ASN A 583 -5.25 23.98 9.99
C ASN A 583 -5.48 23.06 11.21
N SER A 584 -4.48 22.26 11.55
CA SER A 584 -4.43 21.62 12.86
C SER A 584 -4.26 22.70 13.94
N GLY A 585 -5.37 23.26 14.39
CA GLY A 585 -5.41 24.01 15.64
C GLY A 585 -5.70 25.50 15.62
N LYS A 586 -6.13 26.13 14.52
CA LYS A 586 -6.71 27.49 14.58
C LYS A 586 -7.77 27.66 13.49
N THR A 587 -9.00 27.92 13.90
CA THR A 587 -10.11 28.35 13.04
C THR A 587 -9.91 29.81 12.62
N GLU A 588 -9.01 30.07 11.72
CA GLU A 588 -9.01 31.35 10.97
C GLU A 588 -9.50 31.07 9.56
N LYS A 589 -10.66 31.62 9.22
CA LYS A 589 -11.22 31.57 7.87
C LYS A 589 -10.23 32.25 6.92
N PRO A 590 -9.94 31.68 5.72
CA PRO A 590 -9.17 32.39 4.69
C PRO A 590 -9.95 33.64 4.27
N GLU A 591 -9.35 34.82 4.41
CA GLU A 591 -9.92 36.04 3.84
C GLU A 591 -9.85 35.97 2.32
N GLY A 592 -10.99 35.96 1.64
CA GLY A 592 -11.11 36.31 0.22
C GLY A 592 -11.73 35.31 -0.73
N TRP A 593 -12.10 34.08 -0.29
CA TRP A 593 -12.75 33.13 -1.19
C TRP A 593 -14.28 33.29 -1.15
N ARG A 594 -14.89 33.61 -2.30
CA ARG A 594 -16.34 33.56 -2.51
C ARG A 594 -16.63 32.57 -3.63
N PRO A 595 -17.57 31.61 -3.43
CA PRO A 595 -18.00 30.72 -4.52
C PRO A 595 -18.72 31.55 -5.59
N HIS A 596 -18.31 31.40 -6.85
CA HIS A 596 -19.14 31.82 -7.97
C HIS A 596 -20.26 30.78 -8.13
N HIS A 597 -21.50 31.21 -7.91
CA HIS A 597 -22.66 30.43 -8.26
C HIS A 597 -22.71 30.22 -9.79
N MET A 598 -22.73 29.01 -10.24
CA MET A 598 -23.40 28.57 -11.45
C MET A 598 -24.63 27.76 -11.07
#